data_4ce2477b7669bbeccfc312d7a3da48dc
#
_entry.id   4ce2477b7669bbeccfc312d7a3da48dc
#
_cell.length_a   1.000
_cell.length_b   1.000
_cell.length_c   1.000
_cell.angle_alpha   90.00
_cell.angle_beta   90.00
_cell.angle_gamma   90.00
#
_symmetry.space_group_name_H-M   'P 1'
#
loop_
_entity.id
_entity.type
_entity.pdbx_description
1 polymer ?
#
loop_
_entity_poly.entity_id
_entity_poly.type
_entity_poly.pdbx_seq_one_letter_code
_entity_poly.pdbx_strand_id
1 'polypeptide(L)'
;LRLSEQPVYMATARIWDEEFRQRVHIHRERRGPQWTNIEEEKYLSRHDLRGRTVLVDCVTLWTTNFFFDYTPQPGSRVPNPSDPVESRQAQAGIRQVEETLQAVKEEFLRFTSQEATFIFVTNEIGMGGVSTNEVQRRFTDLLGWTNQFVASQADEVYLMVSGIPVKIK
;
A
#
# COMPACT_ATOMS: atom_id res chain seq x y z
N LEU A 1 -18.06 -7.92 -9.59
CA LEU A 1 -18.55 -6.86 -8.70
C LEU A 1 -19.87 -6.34 -9.23
N ARG A 2 -20.95 -6.45 -8.44
CA ARG A 2 -22.26 -5.88 -8.81
C ARG A 2 -22.31 -4.35 -8.68
N LEU A 3 -21.18 -3.69 -8.42
CA LEU A 3 -21.09 -2.25 -8.17
C LEU A 3 -20.82 -1.43 -9.43
N SER A 4 -20.37 -2.05 -10.52
CA SER A 4 -20.06 -1.35 -11.77
C SER A 4 -20.05 -2.32 -12.95
N GLU A 5 -20.51 -1.84 -14.11
CA GLU A 5 -20.39 -2.57 -15.37
C GLU A 5 -19.00 -2.44 -16.02
N GLN A 6 -18.25 -1.41 -15.63
CA GLN A 6 -16.91 -1.13 -16.14
C GLN A 6 -15.95 -0.81 -14.99
N PRO A 7 -15.62 -1.79 -14.15
CA PRO A 7 -14.71 -1.60 -13.03
C PRO A 7 -13.27 -1.39 -13.49
N VAL A 8 -12.50 -0.65 -12.69
CA VAL A 8 -11.06 -0.49 -12.85
C VAL A 8 -10.35 -1.38 -11.84
N TYR A 9 -9.39 -2.15 -12.31
CA TYR A 9 -8.43 -2.87 -11.48
C TYR A 9 -7.10 -2.13 -11.54
N MET A 10 -6.69 -1.57 -10.40
CA MET A 10 -5.43 -0.87 -10.26
C MET A 10 -4.45 -1.77 -9.51
N ALA A 11 -3.49 -2.31 -10.26
CA ALA A 11 -2.44 -3.18 -9.74
C ALA A 11 -1.26 -2.33 -9.26
N THR A 12 -0.88 -2.50 -8.00
CA THR A 12 0.26 -1.79 -7.40
C THR A 12 1.52 -2.65 -7.34
N ALA A 13 1.45 -3.85 -7.89
CA ALA A 13 2.55 -4.81 -7.85
C ALA A 13 3.71 -4.36 -8.74
N ARG A 14 4.92 -4.27 -8.16
CA ARG A 14 6.17 -4.22 -8.91
C ARG A 14 6.63 -5.65 -9.18
N ILE A 15 7.00 -5.94 -10.42
CA ILE A 15 7.48 -7.28 -10.80
C ILE A 15 8.96 -7.40 -10.45
N TRP A 16 9.27 -8.17 -9.41
CA TRP A 16 10.62 -8.38 -8.90
C TRP A 16 11.33 -9.56 -9.55
N ASP A 17 10.56 -10.61 -9.92
CA ASP A 17 11.08 -11.84 -10.49
C ASP A 17 10.06 -12.52 -11.43
N GLU A 18 10.48 -13.63 -12.06
CA GLU A 18 9.66 -14.35 -13.04
C GLU A 18 8.50 -15.11 -12.39
N GLU A 19 8.67 -15.65 -11.17
CA GLU A 19 7.58 -16.31 -10.44
C GLU A 19 6.46 -15.31 -10.18
N PHE A 20 6.83 -14.12 -9.71
CA PHE A 20 5.87 -13.07 -9.43
C PHE A 20 5.18 -12.56 -10.70
N ARG A 21 5.91 -12.47 -11.82
CA ARG A 21 5.36 -12.15 -13.15
C ARG A 21 4.27 -13.15 -13.55
N GLN A 22 4.53 -14.45 -13.37
CA GLN A 22 3.53 -15.49 -13.66
C GLN A 22 2.29 -15.37 -12.78
N ARG A 23 2.44 -15.06 -11.50
CA ARG A 23 1.30 -14.79 -10.59
C ARG A 23 0.46 -13.62 -11.07
N VAL A 24 1.08 -12.51 -11.43
CA VAL A 24 0.38 -11.32 -11.97
C VAL A 24 -0.38 -11.69 -13.26
N HIS A 25 0.23 -12.45 -14.15
CA HIS A 25 -0.39 -12.91 -15.38
C HIS A 25 -1.64 -13.77 -15.11
N ILE A 26 -1.55 -14.79 -14.24
CA ILE A 26 -2.68 -15.62 -13.83
C ILE A 26 -3.81 -14.77 -13.23
N HIS A 27 -3.48 -13.82 -12.37
CA HIS A 27 -4.46 -12.90 -11.80
C HIS A 27 -5.14 -12.02 -12.85
N ARG A 28 -4.41 -11.60 -13.88
CA ARG A 28 -4.95 -10.83 -15.01
C ARG A 28 -5.89 -11.66 -15.87
N GLU A 29 -5.55 -12.89 -16.18
CA GLU A 29 -6.39 -13.80 -17.00
C GLU A 29 -7.72 -14.16 -16.33
N ARG A 30 -7.75 -14.21 -15.00
CA ARG A 30 -8.97 -14.48 -14.22
C ARG A 30 -9.97 -13.32 -14.25
N ARG A 31 -9.53 -12.13 -14.64
CA ARG A 31 -10.40 -10.97 -14.79
C ARG A 31 -11.00 -10.98 -16.20
N GLY A 32 -12.33 -10.88 -16.28
CA GLY A 32 -13.02 -10.83 -17.56
C GLY A 32 -12.75 -9.52 -18.32
N PRO A 33 -13.16 -9.43 -19.59
CA PRO A 33 -12.89 -8.29 -20.48
C PRO A 33 -13.56 -6.98 -20.03
N GLN A 34 -14.48 -7.03 -19.07
CA GLN A 34 -15.14 -5.85 -18.49
C GLN A 34 -14.22 -5.00 -17.62
N TRP A 35 -13.06 -5.53 -17.18
CA TRP A 35 -12.12 -4.81 -16.33
C TRP A 35 -11.17 -3.92 -17.16
N THR A 36 -11.11 -2.65 -16.80
CA THR A 36 -9.99 -1.79 -17.22
C THR A 36 -8.81 -2.06 -16.29
N ASN A 37 -7.69 -2.55 -16.81
CA ASN A 37 -6.50 -2.81 -16.00
C ASN A 37 -5.54 -1.62 -16.10
N ILE A 38 -5.11 -1.11 -14.93
CA ILE A 38 -4.09 -0.06 -14.78
C ILE A 38 -2.99 -0.63 -13.90
N GLU A 39 -1.75 -0.49 -14.33
CA GLU A 39 -0.56 -0.85 -13.55
C GLU A 39 0.11 0.46 -13.11
N GLU A 40 0.09 0.74 -11.83
CA GLU A 40 0.72 1.93 -11.25
C GLU A 40 1.29 1.61 -9.86
N GLU A 41 2.60 1.67 -9.75
CA GLU A 41 3.31 1.23 -8.55
C GLU A 41 3.16 2.20 -7.36
N LYS A 42 3.10 3.51 -7.61
CA LYS A 42 3.20 4.52 -6.54
C LYS A 42 2.19 5.66 -6.64
N TYR A 43 2.08 6.30 -7.80
CA TYR A 43 1.38 7.57 -7.94
C TYR A 43 0.00 7.39 -8.58
N LEU A 44 -0.91 6.76 -7.82
CA LEU A 44 -2.26 6.38 -8.27
C LEU A 44 -3.09 7.60 -8.69
N SER A 45 -2.82 8.76 -8.09
CA SER A 45 -3.52 10.02 -8.38
C SER A 45 -3.25 10.59 -9.78
N ARG A 46 -2.29 10.03 -10.53
CA ARG A 46 -2.01 10.43 -11.92
C ARG A 46 -3.11 10.02 -12.91
N HIS A 47 -3.97 9.08 -12.50
CA HIS A 47 -5.04 8.54 -13.34
C HIS A 47 -6.36 9.24 -13.03
N ASP A 48 -7.07 9.69 -14.08
CA ASP A 48 -8.44 10.22 -13.95
C ASP A 48 -9.43 9.05 -13.85
N LEU A 49 -10.05 8.93 -12.68
CA LEU A 49 -10.95 7.82 -12.33
C LEU A 49 -12.35 8.29 -11.94
N ARG A 50 -12.67 9.54 -12.24
CA ARG A 50 -13.99 10.14 -11.91
C ARG A 50 -15.13 9.31 -12.48
N GLY A 51 -16.15 9.07 -11.66
CA GLY A 51 -17.32 8.25 -11.99
C GLY A 51 -17.06 6.75 -12.08
N ARG A 52 -15.84 6.27 -11.74
CA ARG A 52 -15.46 4.85 -11.84
C ARG A 52 -15.54 4.15 -10.48
N THR A 53 -15.64 2.83 -10.54
CA THR A 53 -15.40 1.96 -9.37
C THR A 53 -14.04 1.31 -9.52
N VAL A 54 -13.16 1.56 -8.57
CA VAL A 54 -11.74 1.20 -8.62
C VAL A 54 -11.41 0.21 -7.52
N LEU A 55 -10.88 -0.94 -7.90
CA LEU A 55 -10.28 -1.91 -6.97
C LEU A 55 -8.76 -1.75 -7.00
N VAL A 56 -8.18 -1.37 -5.86
CA VAL A 56 -6.73 -1.25 -5.68
C VAL A 56 -6.19 -2.52 -5.03
N ASP A 57 -5.33 -3.24 -5.74
CA ASP A 57 -4.72 -4.49 -5.28
C ASP A 57 -3.17 -4.38 -5.38
N CYS A 58 -2.53 -4.11 -4.25
CA CYS A 58 -3.02 -3.91 -2.88
C CYS A 58 -2.25 -2.81 -2.15
N VAL A 59 -2.81 -2.30 -1.04
CA VAL A 59 -2.14 -1.31 -0.17
C VAL A 59 -0.79 -1.83 0.33
N THR A 60 -0.68 -3.13 0.62
CA THR A 60 0.57 -3.75 1.09
C THR A 60 1.71 -3.56 0.07
N LEU A 61 1.51 -3.93 -1.20
CA LEU A 61 2.52 -3.78 -2.24
C LEU A 61 2.76 -2.31 -2.60
N TRP A 62 1.71 -1.51 -2.59
CA TRP A 62 1.83 -0.07 -2.77
C TRP A 62 2.73 0.57 -1.70
N THR A 63 2.50 0.26 -0.42
CA THR A 63 3.35 0.71 0.70
C THR A 63 4.79 0.17 0.57
N THR A 64 4.95 -1.09 0.12
CA THR A 64 6.24 -1.71 -0.15
C THR A 64 7.07 -0.89 -1.14
N ASN A 65 6.45 -0.44 -2.23
CA ASN A 65 7.15 0.35 -3.25
C ASN A 65 7.66 1.69 -2.71
N PHE A 66 6.89 2.37 -1.88
CA PHE A 66 7.35 3.59 -1.21
C PHE A 66 8.48 3.31 -0.22
N PHE A 67 8.37 2.23 0.56
CA PHE A 67 9.34 1.88 1.60
C PHE A 67 10.72 1.54 1.03
N PHE A 68 10.79 0.74 -0.03
CA PHE A 68 12.06 0.34 -0.65
C PHE A 68 12.64 1.40 -1.59
N ASP A 69 11.81 2.29 -2.14
CA ASP A 69 12.27 3.44 -2.94
C ASP A 69 12.55 4.69 -2.07
N TYR A 70 12.55 4.53 -0.75
CA TYR A 70 12.77 5.66 0.14
C TYR A 70 14.10 6.34 -0.12
N THR A 71 14.02 7.66 -0.29
CA THR A 71 15.17 8.57 -0.32
C THR A 71 14.93 9.66 0.70
N PRO A 72 15.87 9.94 1.62
CA PRO A 72 15.72 10.99 2.62
C PRO A 72 15.35 12.32 1.97
N GLN A 73 14.35 13.01 2.53
CA GLN A 73 13.93 14.31 2.03
C GLN A 73 15.03 15.37 2.25
N PRO A 74 15.19 16.35 1.35
CA PRO A 74 16.06 17.50 1.60
C PRO A 74 15.67 18.19 2.91
N GLY A 75 16.65 18.42 3.79
CA GLY A 75 16.42 19.00 5.10
C GLY A 75 16.02 18.02 6.22
N SER A 76 15.89 16.74 5.91
CA SER A 76 15.73 15.71 6.95
C SER A 76 16.85 15.79 7.98
N ARG A 77 16.48 15.64 9.27
CA ARG A 77 17.46 15.66 10.36
C ARG A 77 18.44 14.48 10.21
N VAL A 78 19.70 14.80 9.90
CA VAL A 78 20.77 13.80 9.84
C VAL A 78 21.15 13.39 11.25
N PRO A 79 21.30 12.08 11.56
CA PRO A 79 21.83 11.63 12.84
C PRO A 79 23.20 12.25 13.13
N ASN A 80 23.44 12.61 14.38
CA ASN A 80 24.73 13.18 14.76
C ASN A 80 25.88 12.18 14.46
N PRO A 81 26.90 12.58 13.71
CA PRO A 81 28.03 11.68 13.40
C PRO A 81 28.76 11.15 14.64
N SER A 82 28.65 11.85 15.77
CA SER A 82 29.24 11.45 17.06
C SER A 82 28.43 10.38 17.81
N ASP A 83 27.20 10.10 17.39
CA ASP A 83 26.40 9.05 18.02
C ASP A 83 26.91 7.66 17.62
N PRO A 84 26.72 6.63 18.47
CA PRO A 84 27.02 5.25 18.12
C PRO A 84 26.37 4.83 16.80
N VAL A 85 27.03 4.00 16.01
CA VAL A 85 26.58 3.54 14.68
C VAL A 85 25.17 2.92 14.77
N GLU A 86 24.92 2.08 15.78
CA GLU A 86 23.63 1.43 16.02
C GLU A 86 22.52 2.46 16.24
N SER A 87 22.80 3.52 17.05
CA SER A 87 21.83 4.59 17.30
C SER A 87 21.53 5.38 16.02
N ARG A 88 22.52 5.63 15.16
CA ARG A 88 22.33 6.30 13.87
C ARG A 88 21.51 5.48 12.91
N GLN A 89 21.73 4.15 12.86
CA GLN A 89 20.96 3.23 12.02
C GLN A 89 19.51 3.14 12.49
N ALA A 90 19.28 3.05 13.80
CA ALA A 90 17.93 3.04 14.37
C ALA A 90 17.17 4.34 14.05
N GLN A 91 17.80 5.51 14.23
CA GLN A 91 17.20 6.81 13.91
C GLN A 91 16.89 6.94 12.40
N ALA A 92 17.78 6.47 11.53
CA ALA A 92 17.56 6.45 10.09
C ALA A 92 16.36 5.55 9.71
N GLY A 93 16.23 4.39 10.35
CA GLY A 93 15.11 3.48 10.14
C GLY A 93 13.77 4.05 10.61
N ILE A 94 13.73 4.70 11.77
CA ILE A 94 12.52 5.39 12.26
C ILE A 94 12.09 6.47 11.27
N ARG A 95 13.01 7.31 10.83
CA ARG A 95 12.73 8.36 9.85
C ARG A 95 12.22 7.80 8.52
N GLN A 96 12.81 6.72 8.02
CA GLN A 96 12.33 6.05 6.82
C GLN A 96 10.85 5.69 6.94
N VAL A 97 10.45 5.14 8.08
CA VAL A 97 9.06 4.76 8.35
C VAL A 97 8.14 5.99 8.39
N GLU A 98 8.53 7.04 9.13
CA GLU A 98 7.74 8.26 9.29
C GLU A 98 7.54 8.99 7.95
N GLU A 99 8.61 9.23 7.20
CA GLU A 99 8.54 9.93 5.92
C GLU A 99 7.82 9.08 4.85
N THR A 100 7.99 7.76 4.87
CA THR A 100 7.24 6.86 3.97
C THR A 100 5.76 6.90 4.30
N LEU A 101 5.38 6.82 5.57
CA LEU A 101 3.98 6.91 5.99
C LEU A 101 3.34 8.22 5.54
N GLN A 102 4.07 9.33 5.69
CA GLN A 102 3.58 10.64 5.25
C GLN A 102 3.36 10.69 3.73
N ALA A 103 4.32 10.19 2.94
CA ALA A 103 4.21 10.15 1.48
C ALA A 103 3.03 9.28 1.00
N VAL A 104 2.80 8.13 1.65
CA VAL A 104 1.66 7.26 1.36
C VAL A 104 0.34 7.95 1.71
N LYS A 105 0.25 8.63 2.86
CA LYS A 105 -0.95 9.38 3.27
C LYS A 105 -1.28 10.51 2.29
N GLU A 106 -0.29 11.28 1.89
CA GLU A 106 -0.48 12.38 0.93
C GLU A 106 -0.97 11.88 -0.43
N GLU A 107 -0.39 10.79 -0.92
CA GLU A 107 -0.81 10.20 -2.18
C GLU A 107 -2.22 9.59 -2.08
N PHE A 108 -2.52 8.90 -0.97
CA PHE A 108 -3.87 8.38 -0.71
C PHE A 108 -4.93 9.48 -0.75
N LEU A 109 -4.69 10.59 -0.05
CA LEU A 109 -5.64 11.71 -0.01
C LEU A 109 -5.82 12.35 -1.39
N ARG A 110 -4.73 12.53 -2.16
CA ARG A 110 -4.83 13.01 -3.55
C ARG A 110 -5.62 12.05 -4.43
N PHE A 111 -5.34 10.76 -4.31
CA PHE A 111 -6.00 9.73 -5.10
C PHE A 111 -7.50 9.65 -4.81
N THR A 112 -7.87 9.64 -3.53
CA THR A 112 -9.26 9.52 -3.08
C THR A 112 -10.05 10.83 -3.10
N SER A 113 -9.42 11.97 -3.41
CA SER A 113 -10.13 13.24 -3.62
C SER A 113 -10.98 13.28 -4.89
N GLN A 114 -10.81 12.31 -5.78
CA GLN A 114 -11.62 12.17 -6.98
C GLN A 114 -13.02 11.65 -6.64
N GLU A 115 -14.02 12.09 -7.40
CA GLU A 115 -15.40 11.61 -7.30
C GLU A 115 -15.52 10.21 -7.92
N ALA A 116 -15.14 9.17 -7.16
CA ALA A 116 -15.12 7.77 -7.57
C ALA A 116 -15.41 6.86 -6.36
N THR A 117 -15.73 5.59 -6.62
CA THR A 117 -15.85 4.57 -5.57
C THR A 117 -14.54 3.78 -5.50
N PHE A 118 -13.90 3.79 -4.35
CA PHE A 118 -12.64 3.08 -4.14
C PHE A 118 -12.82 1.86 -3.24
N ILE A 119 -12.20 0.75 -3.64
CA ILE A 119 -12.13 -0.49 -2.86
C ILE A 119 -10.65 -0.83 -2.70
N PHE A 120 -10.15 -0.83 -1.47
CA PHE A 120 -8.76 -1.14 -1.18
C PHE A 120 -8.64 -2.54 -0.59
N VAL A 121 -7.71 -3.32 -1.12
CA VAL A 121 -7.31 -4.61 -0.55
C VAL A 121 -5.99 -4.41 0.20
N THR A 122 -5.89 -4.98 1.40
CA THR A 122 -4.66 -4.95 2.21
C THR A 122 -4.48 -6.25 2.98
N ASN A 123 -3.30 -6.44 3.59
CA ASN A 123 -2.99 -7.57 4.46
C ASN A 123 -2.71 -7.09 5.87
N GLU A 124 -3.15 -7.87 6.86
CA GLU A 124 -2.84 -7.68 8.29
C GLU A 124 -1.63 -8.55 8.69
N ILE A 125 -0.43 -8.14 8.24
CA ILE A 125 0.80 -8.92 8.48
C ILE A 125 1.23 -8.92 9.96
N GLY A 126 0.80 -7.94 10.75
CA GLY A 126 1.05 -7.86 12.18
C GLY A 126 0.44 -9.02 12.99
N MET A 127 -0.57 -9.71 12.46
CA MET A 127 -1.16 -10.91 13.08
C MET A 127 -0.23 -12.13 13.03
N GLY A 128 0.83 -12.10 12.20
CA GLY A 128 1.79 -13.20 12.05
C GLY A 128 2.92 -13.28 13.10
N GLY A 129 2.92 -12.37 14.10
CA GLY A 129 3.96 -12.29 15.13
C GLY A 129 5.09 -11.32 14.81
N VAL A 130 6.10 -11.26 15.71
CA VAL A 130 7.21 -10.30 15.62
C VAL A 130 8.42 -10.96 14.94
N SER A 131 8.85 -10.41 13.81
CA SER A 131 10.02 -10.90 13.07
C SER A 131 11.33 -10.59 13.79
N THR A 132 12.32 -11.48 13.68
CA THR A 132 13.70 -11.21 14.09
C THR A 132 14.43 -10.25 13.15
N ASN A 133 13.96 -10.10 11.90
CA ASN A 133 14.51 -9.18 10.92
C ASN A 133 14.02 -7.74 11.19
N GLU A 134 14.95 -6.82 11.36
CA GLU A 134 14.66 -5.43 11.70
C GLU A 134 13.89 -4.69 10.57
N VAL A 135 14.27 -4.92 9.31
CA VAL A 135 13.59 -4.30 8.15
C VAL A 135 12.13 -4.78 8.09
N GLN A 136 11.92 -6.08 8.33
CA GLN A 136 10.57 -6.66 8.36
C GLN A 136 9.74 -6.07 9.51
N ARG A 137 10.31 -5.87 10.71
CA ARG A 137 9.59 -5.23 11.83
C ARG A 137 9.18 -3.80 11.46
N ARG A 138 10.11 -3.00 10.93
CA ARG A 138 9.82 -1.62 10.49
C ARG A 138 8.72 -1.57 9.43
N PHE A 139 8.77 -2.49 8.47
CA PHE A 139 7.72 -2.57 7.45
C PHE A 139 6.37 -3.01 8.03
N THR A 140 6.37 -3.94 8.99
CA THR A 140 5.15 -4.37 9.69
C THR A 140 4.49 -3.21 10.44
N ASP A 141 5.28 -2.39 11.15
CA ASP A 141 4.78 -1.20 11.84
C ASP A 141 4.23 -0.17 10.86
N LEU A 142 4.98 0.11 9.79
CA LEU A 142 4.56 1.03 8.72
C LEU A 142 3.23 0.60 8.10
N LEU A 143 3.09 -0.68 7.73
CA LEU A 143 1.87 -1.19 7.12
C LEU A 143 0.70 -1.14 8.11
N GLY A 144 0.93 -1.46 9.39
CA GLY A 144 -0.08 -1.34 10.44
C GLY A 144 -0.63 0.09 10.54
N TRP A 145 0.25 1.10 10.58
CA TRP A 145 -0.16 2.51 10.60
C TRP A 145 -0.82 2.96 9.30
N THR A 146 -0.36 2.44 8.16
CA THR A 146 -1.01 2.69 6.86
C THR A 146 -2.43 2.10 6.85
N ASN A 147 -2.60 0.86 7.31
CA ASN A 147 -3.92 0.22 7.39
C ASN A 147 -4.87 0.98 8.31
N GLN A 148 -4.40 1.41 9.49
CA GLN A 148 -5.19 2.25 10.41
C GLN A 148 -5.63 3.55 9.74
N PHE A 149 -4.72 4.21 9.03
CA PHE A 149 -5.05 5.44 8.32
C PHE A 149 -6.09 5.20 7.22
N VAL A 150 -5.89 4.20 6.33
CA VAL A 150 -6.82 3.86 5.26
C VAL A 150 -8.20 3.50 5.83
N ALA A 151 -8.24 2.68 6.89
CA ALA A 151 -9.48 2.31 7.57
C ALA A 151 -10.19 3.51 8.20
N SER A 152 -9.44 4.50 8.73
CA SER A 152 -10.03 5.73 9.27
C SER A 152 -10.74 6.55 8.21
N GLN A 153 -10.24 6.56 6.97
CA GLN A 153 -10.80 7.30 5.84
C GLN A 153 -11.94 6.53 5.12
N ALA A 154 -12.01 5.22 5.27
CA ALA A 154 -13.02 4.39 4.60
C ALA A 154 -14.41 4.53 5.26
N ASP A 155 -15.48 4.43 4.47
CA ASP A 155 -16.86 4.38 4.97
C ASP A 155 -17.19 3.02 5.58
N GLU A 156 -16.63 1.95 5.02
CA GLU A 156 -16.81 0.57 5.48
C GLU A 156 -15.49 -0.19 5.48
N VAL A 157 -15.30 -1.06 6.47
CA VAL A 157 -14.11 -1.91 6.60
C VAL A 157 -14.54 -3.34 6.88
N TYR A 158 -13.95 -4.29 6.15
CA TYR A 158 -14.21 -5.72 6.27
C TYR A 158 -12.93 -6.51 6.51
N LEU A 159 -12.96 -7.42 7.48
CA LEU A 159 -11.95 -8.45 7.64
C LEU A 159 -12.40 -9.71 6.89
N MET A 160 -11.52 -10.23 6.03
CA MET A 160 -11.78 -11.47 5.28
C MET A 160 -11.17 -12.66 6.01
N VAL A 161 -12.01 -13.57 6.49
CA VAL A 161 -11.58 -14.82 7.16
C VAL A 161 -12.09 -16.00 6.32
N SER A 162 -11.19 -16.77 5.73
CA SER A 162 -11.53 -17.93 4.89
C SER A 162 -12.55 -17.62 3.77
N GLY A 163 -12.44 -16.44 3.16
CA GLY A 163 -13.36 -15.96 2.12
C GLY A 163 -14.69 -15.37 2.65
N ILE A 164 -14.91 -15.37 3.96
CA ILE A 164 -16.12 -14.83 4.60
C ILE A 164 -15.84 -13.41 5.08
N PRO A 165 -16.61 -12.39 4.65
CA PRO A 165 -16.43 -11.01 5.11
C PRO A 165 -17.04 -10.82 6.50
N VAL A 166 -16.27 -10.22 7.41
CA VAL A 166 -16.73 -9.75 8.71
C VAL A 166 -16.64 -8.22 8.71
N LYS A 167 -17.78 -7.54 8.79
CA LYS A 167 -17.79 -6.07 8.88
C LYS A 167 -17.25 -5.63 10.23
N ILE A 168 -16.28 -4.72 10.24
CA ILE A 168 -15.64 -4.17 11.45
C ILE A 168 -15.81 -2.66 11.59
N LYS A 169 -16.23 -1.99 10.50
CA LYS A 169 -16.66 -0.58 10.49
C LYS A 169 -17.86 -0.36 9.58
#